data_79d111ac7cd59209e5705ef10245db0e
#
_entry.id   79d111ac7cd59209e5705ef10245db0e
#
_cell.length_a   1.000
_cell.length_b   1.000
_cell.length_c   1.000
_cell.angle_alpha   90.00
_cell.angle_beta   90.00
_cell.angle_gamma   90.00
#
_symmetry.space_group_name_H-M   'P 1'
#
loop_
_entity.id
_entity.type
_entity.pdbx_description
1 polymer ?
#
loop_
_entity_poly.entity_id
_entity_poly.type
_entity_poly.pdbx_seq_one_letter_code
_entity_poly.pdbx_strand_id
1 'polypeptide(L)'
;MIATGMAALPLHAQTARHTLRIGFQKSSTLMILLKSRETLEKALAPLGASVQWYEFTSGLPLLESLNIGNLDLSADVADAVPPFALAAGANLTYYAIETPSPEAQAIVVRQDSPIREIAQLKGQRIAFAKGAGAHYLLLEALAGAGLSIRDIEPAYLSPADARAAFERGSVAAWVIWDPFLAAVQRQANARILRDGKGLSSYRRFYLAATPYAQRHGAVLAAVYDELRRAGEWVKQHPAAAAQWHAPLIGLDAPTVEAANRRRTYQVQTVDAASLDEQQRIADAFGSQKILPRRVVVADSPVWRRT
;
A
#
# COMPACT_ATOMS: atom_id res chain seq x y z
N MET A 1 -64.37 -10.19 34.22
CA MET A 1 -63.31 -9.19 34.01
C MET A 1 -62.08 -9.91 33.50
N ILE A 2 -61.77 -9.74 32.19
CA ILE A 2 -60.58 -10.34 31.56
C ILE A 2 -59.58 -9.19 31.40
N ALA A 3 -58.45 -9.29 32.09
CA ALA A 3 -57.36 -8.31 32.03
C ALA A 3 -56.43 -8.69 30.86
N THR A 4 -56.44 -7.89 29.81
CA THR A 4 -55.57 -8.05 28.66
C THR A 4 -54.21 -7.37 28.98
N GLY A 5 -53.18 -8.17 29.25
CA GLY A 5 -51.80 -7.68 29.46
C GLY A 5 -51.20 -7.34 28.11
N MET A 6 -50.95 -6.06 27.84
CA MET A 6 -50.12 -5.58 26.74
C MET A 6 -48.65 -5.82 27.07
N ALA A 7 -48.02 -6.78 26.40
CA ALA A 7 -46.56 -6.95 26.42
C ALA A 7 -45.89 -5.82 25.58
N ALA A 8 -45.17 -4.94 26.23
CA ALA A 8 -44.32 -3.96 25.54
C ALA A 8 -43.12 -4.66 24.93
N LEU A 9 -43.02 -4.66 23.60
CA LEU A 9 -41.83 -5.07 22.87
C LEU A 9 -40.69 -4.07 23.13
N PRO A 10 -39.47 -4.53 23.41
CA PRO A 10 -38.34 -3.61 23.56
C PRO A 10 -38.06 -2.90 22.24
N LEU A 11 -38.18 -1.60 22.23
CA LEU A 11 -37.73 -0.75 21.14
C LEU A 11 -36.19 -0.84 21.09
N HIS A 12 -35.66 -1.66 20.18
CA HIS A 12 -34.24 -1.63 19.87
C HIS A 12 -33.97 -0.26 19.22
N ALA A 13 -33.34 0.62 19.96
CA ALA A 13 -32.80 1.86 19.42
C ALA A 13 -31.81 1.48 18.33
N GLN A 14 -32.17 1.70 17.08
CA GLN A 14 -31.33 1.51 15.93
C GLN A 14 -30.21 2.56 16.01
N THR A 15 -29.05 2.16 16.57
CA THR A 15 -27.85 3.00 16.59
C THR A 15 -27.59 3.49 15.18
N ALA A 16 -27.42 4.79 15.02
CA ALA A 16 -27.16 5.42 13.71
C ALA A 16 -25.98 4.69 13.04
N ARG A 17 -26.26 3.98 11.97
CA ARG A 17 -25.25 3.24 11.19
C ARG A 17 -24.38 4.27 10.48
N HIS A 18 -23.09 4.25 10.74
CA HIS A 18 -22.12 4.99 9.93
C HIS A 18 -21.39 4.02 8.99
N THR A 19 -20.86 4.54 7.89
CA THR A 19 -20.12 3.75 6.90
C THR A 19 -18.64 4.09 6.98
N LEU A 20 -17.80 3.07 7.12
CA LEU A 20 -16.35 3.16 6.95
C LEU A 20 -16.02 2.96 5.47
N ARG A 21 -15.48 3.99 4.81
CA ARG A 21 -15.09 3.96 3.41
C ARG A 21 -13.61 3.65 3.30
N ILE A 22 -13.28 2.49 2.71
CA ILE A 22 -11.90 1.98 2.62
C ILE A 22 -11.44 1.96 1.17
N GLY A 23 -10.32 2.66 0.89
CA GLY A 23 -9.61 2.55 -0.38
C GLY A 23 -8.60 1.41 -0.35
N PHE A 24 -8.49 0.63 -1.43
CA PHE A 24 -7.52 -0.46 -1.54
C PHE A 24 -6.96 -0.60 -2.95
N GLN A 25 -5.87 -1.35 -3.09
CA GLN A 25 -5.19 -1.68 -4.35
C GLN A 25 -5.15 -3.21 -4.54
N LYS A 26 -4.92 -3.69 -5.76
CA LYS A 26 -4.68 -5.13 -6.02
C LYS A 26 -3.51 -5.71 -5.22
N SER A 27 -2.57 -4.87 -4.79
CA SER A 27 -1.46 -5.25 -3.89
C SER A 27 -1.82 -5.28 -2.39
N SER A 28 -3.04 -4.87 -2.02
CA SER A 28 -3.50 -4.79 -0.62
C SER A 28 -4.04 -6.15 -0.14
N THR A 29 -3.16 -7.14 -0.06
CA THR A 29 -3.51 -8.53 0.26
C THR A 29 -4.39 -8.67 1.49
N LEU A 30 -4.04 -8.00 2.61
CA LEU A 30 -4.79 -8.13 3.87
C LEU A 30 -6.20 -7.55 3.75
N MET A 31 -6.35 -6.37 3.16
CA MET A 31 -7.67 -5.73 2.98
C MET A 31 -8.55 -6.51 2.00
N ILE A 32 -7.97 -7.07 0.94
CA ILE A 32 -8.70 -7.94 0.00
C ILE A 32 -9.17 -9.22 0.72
N LEU A 33 -8.34 -9.79 1.61
CA LEU A 33 -8.71 -10.92 2.43
C LEU A 33 -9.90 -10.60 3.33
N LEU A 34 -9.84 -9.48 4.06
CA LEU A 34 -10.92 -9.04 4.94
C LEU A 34 -12.23 -8.83 4.17
N LYS A 35 -12.15 -8.11 3.02
CA LYS A 35 -13.27 -7.85 2.13
C LYS A 35 -13.94 -9.13 1.64
N SER A 36 -13.17 -10.06 1.07
CA SER A 36 -13.74 -11.25 0.43
C SER A 36 -14.32 -12.26 1.41
N ARG A 37 -13.84 -12.24 2.66
CA ARG A 37 -14.37 -13.09 3.76
C ARG A 37 -15.44 -12.40 4.59
N GLU A 38 -15.69 -11.12 4.33
CA GLU A 38 -16.60 -10.28 5.11
C GLU A 38 -16.31 -10.30 6.61
N THR A 39 -15.03 -10.53 6.97
CA THR A 39 -14.65 -10.61 8.39
C THR A 39 -14.66 -9.24 9.04
N LEU A 40 -14.30 -8.20 8.27
CA LEU A 40 -14.34 -6.83 8.76
C LEU A 40 -15.77 -6.34 8.98
N GLU A 41 -16.67 -6.62 8.03
CA GLU A 41 -18.10 -6.29 8.15
C GLU A 41 -18.71 -6.94 9.40
N LYS A 42 -18.39 -8.22 9.64
CA LYS A 42 -18.85 -8.96 10.82
C LYS A 42 -18.29 -8.37 12.12
N ALA A 43 -17.00 -7.98 12.14
CA ALA A 43 -16.35 -7.39 13.30
C ALA A 43 -16.91 -5.98 13.62
N LEU A 44 -17.31 -5.22 12.62
CA LEU A 44 -17.78 -3.85 12.78
C LEU A 44 -19.31 -3.74 12.99
N ALA A 45 -20.09 -4.74 12.63
CA ALA A 45 -21.55 -4.73 12.78
C ALA A 45 -21.99 -4.45 14.25
N PRO A 46 -21.38 -5.04 15.30
CA PRO A 46 -21.73 -4.73 16.69
C PRO A 46 -21.45 -3.27 17.09
N LEU A 47 -20.53 -2.60 16.38
CA LEU A 47 -20.19 -1.18 16.58
C LEU A 47 -21.10 -0.24 15.76
N GLY A 48 -22.13 -0.76 15.09
CA GLY A 48 -23.03 0.02 14.24
C GLY A 48 -22.37 0.55 12.96
N ALA A 49 -21.23 0.01 12.55
CA ALA A 49 -20.52 0.41 11.35
C ALA A 49 -20.72 -0.59 10.21
N SER A 50 -20.91 -0.08 8.99
CA SER A 50 -20.84 -0.81 7.74
C SER A 50 -19.56 -0.46 6.99
N VAL A 51 -19.19 -1.25 5.98
CA VAL A 51 -17.98 -1.02 5.17
C VAL A 51 -18.35 -0.81 3.71
N GLN A 52 -17.67 0.15 3.06
CA GLN A 52 -17.68 0.32 1.62
C GLN A 52 -16.24 0.31 1.09
N TRP A 53 -16.02 -0.41 -0.01
CA TRP A 53 -14.71 -0.67 -0.58
C TRP A 53 -14.54 0.01 -1.94
N TYR A 54 -13.39 0.69 -2.13
CA TYR A 54 -13.07 1.40 -3.37
C TYR A 54 -11.69 0.98 -3.87
N GLU A 55 -11.61 0.48 -5.12
CA GLU A 55 -10.35 0.03 -5.72
C GLU A 55 -9.62 1.18 -6.43
N PHE A 56 -8.31 1.24 -6.25
CA PHE A 56 -7.40 2.21 -6.87
C PHE A 56 -6.24 1.50 -7.56
N THR A 57 -5.70 2.14 -8.60
CA THR A 57 -4.57 1.60 -9.38
C THR A 57 -3.24 1.67 -8.64
N SER A 58 -3.07 2.64 -7.73
CA SER A 58 -1.85 2.85 -6.93
C SER A 58 -2.13 3.67 -5.67
N GLY A 59 -1.14 3.79 -4.79
CA GLY A 59 -1.28 4.47 -3.51
C GLY A 59 -1.51 5.98 -3.60
N LEU A 60 -0.94 6.67 -4.60
CA LEU A 60 -1.07 8.12 -4.69
C LEU A 60 -2.52 8.56 -4.95
N PRO A 61 -3.23 8.08 -6.00
CA PRO A 61 -4.65 8.43 -6.19
C PRO A 61 -5.54 7.95 -5.03
N LEU A 62 -5.16 6.88 -4.32
CA LEU A 62 -5.87 6.45 -3.13
C LEU A 62 -5.78 7.50 -2.02
N LEU A 63 -4.56 8.00 -1.70
CA LEU A 63 -4.39 9.04 -0.67
C LEU A 63 -4.92 10.41 -1.12
N GLU A 64 -4.94 10.72 -2.40
CA GLU A 64 -5.64 11.89 -2.93
C GLU A 64 -7.13 11.82 -2.64
N SER A 65 -7.76 10.65 -2.86
CA SER A 65 -9.16 10.41 -2.54
C SER A 65 -9.44 10.47 -1.02
N LEU A 66 -8.51 10.00 -0.18
CA LEU A 66 -8.57 10.16 1.27
C LEU A 66 -8.51 11.65 1.67
N ASN A 67 -7.60 12.41 1.06
CA ASN A 67 -7.40 13.83 1.36
C ASN A 67 -8.65 14.69 1.08
N ILE A 68 -9.36 14.41 0.01
CA ILE A 68 -10.59 15.15 -0.33
C ILE A 68 -11.85 14.62 0.37
N GLY A 69 -11.70 13.69 1.32
CA GLY A 69 -12.78 13.21 2.17
C GLY A 69 -13.69 12.15 1.54
N ASN A 70 -13.31 11.55 0.42
CA ASN A 70 -14.06 10.44 -0.20
C ASN A 70 -13.83 9.11 0.52
N LEU A 71 -12.74 8.98 1.26
CA LEU A 71 -12.36 7.81 2.05
C LEU A 71 -12.15 8.19 3.52
N ASP A 72 -12.29 7.20 4.39
CA ASP A 72 -12.03 7.31 5.83
C ASP A 72 -10.74 6.58 6.23
N LEU A 73 -10.39 5.50 5.52
CA LEU A 73 -9.22 4.68 5.75
C LEU A 73 -8.59 4.25 4.42
N SER A 74 -7.27 4.29 4.35
CA SER A 74 -6.52 3.65 3.27
C SER A 74 -6.10 2.25 3.68
N ALA A 75 -6.15 1.31 2.74
CA ALA A 75 -5.34 0.11 2.80
C ALA A 75 -3.85 0.47 2.77
N ASP A 76 -3.02 -0.54 2.88
CA ASP A 76 -1.58 -0.41 2.85
C ASP A 76 -1.07 0.30 1.58
N VAL A 77 -0.41 1.43 1.76
CA VAL A 77 0.35 2.14 0.72
C VAL A 77 1.84 2.03 1.00
N ALA A 78 2.67 2.14 -0.04
CA ALA A 78 4.12 2.14 0.13
C ALA A 78 4.60 3.38 0.91
N ASP A 79 5.71 3.25 1.58
CA ASP A 79 6.38 4.25 2.41
C ASP A 79 6.65 5.60 1.72
N ALA A 80 6.81 5.61 0.40
CA ALA A 80 7.00 6.84 -0.35
C ALA A 80 5.71 7.65 -0.57
N VAL A 81 4.52 7.06 -0.41
CA VAL A 81 3.24 7.72 -0.77
C VAL A 81 2.79 8.77 0.25
N PRO A 82 2.87 8.55 1.58
CA PRO A 82 2.42 9.53 2.57
C PRO A 82 3.11 10.89 2.44
N PRO A 83 4.43 11.02 2.20
CA PRO A 83 5.08 12.32 1.96
C PRO A 83 4.46 13.13 0.82
N PHE A 84 4.00 12.50 -0.27
CA PHE A 84 3.32 13.20 -1.36
C PHE A 84 1.96 13.74 -0.93
N ALA A 85 1.18 12.94 -0.20
CA ALA A 85 -0.10 13.37 0.33
C ALA A 85 0.06 14.53 1.32
N LEU A 86 1.04 14.45 2.24
CA LEU A 86 1.37 15.52 3.17
C LEU A 86 1.84 16.79 2.46
N ALA A 87 2.65 16.66 1.42
CA ALA A 87 3.06 17.80 0.59
C ALA A 87 1.89 18.46 -0.14
N ALA A 88 0.84 17.70 -0.45
CA ALA A 88 -0.42 18.22 -0.99
C ALA A 88 -1.37 18.80 0.09
N GLY A 89 -1.00 18.76 1.38
CA GLY A 89 -1.79 19.31 2.47
C GLY A 89 -2.79 18.34 3.08
N ALA A 90 -2.59 17.02 2.88
CA ALA A 90 -3.50 16.04 3.41
C ALA A 90 -3.57 16.06 4.95
N ASN A 91 -4.79 16.05 5.47
CA ASN A 91 -5.06 15.91 6.90
C ASN A 91 -5.29 14.43 7.24
N LEU A 92 -4.19 13.70 7.40
CA LEU A 92 -4.19 12.27 7.64
C LEU A 92 -3.46 11.90 8.93
N THR A 93 -3.88 10.76 9.51
CA THR A 93 -3.32 10.15 10.70
C THR A 93 -2.59 8.87 10.30
N TYR A 94 -1.36 8.72 10.72
CA TYR A 94 -0.63 7.45 10.61
C TYR A 94 -1.29 6.42 11.54
N TYR A 95 -1.87 5.38 10.93
CA TYR A 95 -2.73 4.44 11.66
C TYR A 95 -2.01 3.15 12.05
N ALA A 96 -1.45 2.45 11.08
CA ALA A 96 -0.71 1.19 11.29
C ALA A 96 0.37 1.03 10.22
N ILE A 97 1.32 0.12 10.47
CA ILE A 97 2.39 -0.23 9.52
C ILE A 97 2.52 -1.75 9.40
N GLU A 98 3.07 -2.19 8.27
CA GLU A 98 3.70 -3.51 8.16
C GLU A 98 5.22 -3.37 8.32
N THR A 99 5.86 -4.37 8.88
CA THR A 99 7.33 -4.42 9.00
C THR A 99 8.01 -4.47 7.61
N PRO A 100 9.32 -4.14 7.50
CA PRO A 100 10.01 -4.05 6.22
C PRO A 100 9.87 -5.26 5.30
N SER A 101 9.73 -5.00 4.01
CA SER A 101 9.63 -6.01 2.95
C SER A 101 10.43 -5.59 1.70
N PRO A 102 11.75 -5.32 1.82
CA PRO A 102 12.55 -4.70 0.76
C PRO A 102 12.59 -5.48 -0.54
N GLU A 103 12.45 -6.81 -0.49
CA GLU A 103 12.44 -7.69 -1.66
C GLU A 103 11.10 -7.65 -2.43
N ALA A 104 10.04 -7.06 -1.85
CA ALA A 104 8.73 -6.97 -2.47
C ALA A 104 8.63 -5.86 -3.53
N GLN A 105 9.74 -5.23 -3.89
CA GLN A 105 9.89 -4.31 -5.00
C GLN A 105 11.28 -4.45 -5.65
N ALA A 106 11.37 -4.16 -6.94
CA ALA A 106 12.64 -4.25 -7.66
C ALA A 106 12.67 -3.39 -8.92
N ILE A 107 13.87 -3.08 -9.37
CA ILE A 107 14.19 -2.65 -10.73
C ILE A 107 14.38 -3.93 -11.55
N VAL A 108 13.58 -4.11 -12.58
CA VAL A 108 13.66 -5.27 -13.48
C VAL A 108 14.05 -4.85 -14.88
N VAL A 109 14.75 -5.73 -15.57
CA VAL A 109 15.09 -5.64 -16.98
C VAL A 109 14.68 -6.95 -17.67
N ARG A 110 14.53 -6.93 -18.98
CA ARG A 110 14.29 -8.18 -19.74
C ARG A 110 15.47 -9.14 -19.58
N GLN A 111 15.22 -10.41 -19.67
CA GLN A 111 16.24 -11.46 -19.50
C GLN A 111 17.41 -11.30 -20.48
N ASP A 112 17.12 -10.91 -21.72
CA ASP A 112 18.08 -10.69 -22.81
C ASP A 112 18.73 -9.30 -22.77
N SER A 113 18.31 -8.40 -21.88
CA SER A 113 18.87 -7.05 -21.78
C SER A 113 20.38 -7.10 -21.51
N PRO A 114 21.20 -6.26 -22.17
CA PRO A 114 22.62 -6.11 -21.86
C PRO A 114 22.90 -5.41 -20.54
N ILE A 115 21.91 -4.74 -19.94
CA ILE A 115 22.05 -3.97 -18.71
C ILE A 115 22.27 -4.95 -17.54
N ARG A 116 23.41 -4.84 -16.83
CA ARG A 116 23.79 -5.70 -15.69
C ARG A 116 23.91 -4.94 -14.37
N GLU A 117 24.04 -3.64 -14.41
CA GLU A 117 24.24 -2.77 -13.25
C GLU A 117 23.47 -1.44 -13.39
N ILE A 118 23.25 -0.75 -12.29
CA ILE A 118 22.46 0.50 -12.23
C ILE A 118 23.10 1.62 -13.06
N ALA A 119 24.44 1.70 -13.09
CA ALA A 119 25.15 2.73 -13.86
C ALA A 119 24.77 2.70 -15.36
N GLN A 120 24.43 1.54 -15.90
CA GLN A 120 24.01 1.37 -17.30
C GLN A 120 22.58 1.86 -17.60
N LEU A 121 21.84 2.29 -16.57
CA LEU A 121 20.55 2.94 -16.74
C LEU A 121 20.68 4.40 -17.26
N LYS A 122 21.88 4.97 -17.25
CA LYS A 122 22.12 6.33 -17.76
C LYS A 122 21.64 6.47 -19.22
N GLY A 123 20.83 7.51 -19.46
CA GLY A 123 20.21 7.76 -20.77
C GLY A 123 19.10 6.79 -21.17
N GLN A 124 18.76 5.82 -20.33
CA GLN A 124 17.73 4.83 -20.64
C GLN A 124 16.34 5.32 -20.22
N ARG A 125 15.33 4.84 -20.94
CA ARG A 125 13.92 5.07 -20.61
C ARG A 125 13.46 4.05 -19.59
N ILE A 126 13.02 4.53 -18.41
CA ILE A 126 12.67 3.69 -17.25
C ILE A 126 11.21 3.93 -16.87
N ALA A 127 10.41 2.86 -16.82
CA ALA A 127 9.02 2.93 -16.39
C ALA A 127 8.90 2.78 -14.86
N PHE A 128 8.07 3.61 -14.23
CA PHE A 128 7.69 3.52 -12.83
C PHE A 128 6.49 4.42 -12.52
N ALA A 129 5.78 4.14 -11.42
CA ALA A 129 4.69 4.99 -10.96
C ALA A 129 5.24 6.15 -10.11
N LYS A 130 4.85 7.40 -10.46
CA LYS A 130 5.25 8.61 -9.73
C LYS A 130 4.75 8.54 -8.28
N GLY A 131 5.61 8.87 -7.32
CA GLY A 131 5.26 8.92 -5.90
C GLY A 131 5.02 7.55 -5.23
N ALA A 132 5.26 6.44 -5.94
CA ALA A 132 5.20 5.10 -5.37
C ALA A 132 6.52 4.70 -4.69
N GLY A 133 6.53 3.61 -3.91
CA GLY A 133 7.77 3.02 -3.36
C GLY A 133 8.81 2.72 -4.42
N ALA A 134 8.36 2.26 -5.60
CA ALA A 134 9.21 2.06 -6.78
C ALA A 134 9.97 3.34 -7.21
N HIS A 135 9.34 4.52 -7.07
CA HIS A 135 10.01 5.78 -7.37
C HIS A 135 11.16 6.05 -6.37
N TYR A 136 10.92 5.83 -5.09
CA TYR A 136 11.96 5.98 -4.06
C TYR A 136 13.09 4.98 -4.25
N LEU A 137 12.79 3.70 -4.48
CA LEU A 137 13.80 2.68 -4.79
C LEU A 137 14.69 3.10 -5.97
N LEU A 138 14.09 3.64 -7.03
CA LEU A 138 14.85 4.11 -8.20
C LEU A 138 15.80 5.25 -7.83
N LEU A 139 15.34 6.25 -7.05
CA LEU A 139 16.18 7.36 -6.62
C LEU A 139 17.38 6.87 -5.80
N GLU A 140 17.16 5.99 -4.84
CA GLU A 140 18.23 5.45 -4.00
C GLU A 140 19.22 4.59 -4.81
N ALA A 141 18.71 3.79 -5.75
CA ALA A 141 19.56 2.97 -6.62
C ALA A 141 20.42 3.83 -7.55
N LEU A 142 19.84 4.87 -8.14
CA LEU A 142 20.58 5.83 -9.00
C LEU A 142 21.63 6.58 -8.19
N ALA A 143 21.28 7.10 -7.00
CA ALA A 143 22.21 7.82 -6.12
C ALA A 143 23.41 6.94 -5.72
N GLY A 144 23.16 5.67 -5.39
CA GLY A 144 24.22 4.70 -5.10
C GLY A 144 25.18 4.42 -6.27
N ALA A 145 24.74 4.70 -7.52
CA ALA A 145 25.55 4.60 -8.74
C ALA A 145 26.11 5.96 -9.20
N GLY A 146 26.00 7.03 -8.40
CA GLY A 146 26.43 8.37 -8.76
C GLY A 146 25.56 9.04 -9.82
N LEU A 147 24.32 8.57 -10.01
CA LEU A 147 23.34 9.10 -10.95
C LEU A 147 22.19 9.79 -10.22
N SER A 148 21.41 10.56 -10.97
CA SER A 148 20.19 11.19 -10.53
C SER A 148 19.03 10.86 -11.48
N ILE A 149 17.81 11.26 -11.12
CA ILE A 149 16.63 11.12 -12.00
C ILE A 149 16.79 11.87 -13.33
N ARG A 150 17.68 12.87 -13.40
CA ARG A 150 17.98 13.65 -14.61
C ARG A 150 18.89 12.93 -15.60
N ASP A 151 19.55 11.86 -15.13
CA ASP A 151 20.45 11.06 -15.96
C ASP A 151 19.72 9.93 -16.69
N ILE A 152 18.41 9.79 -16.50
CA ILE A 152 17.55 8.82 -17.19
C ILE A 152 16.39 9.53 -17.90
N GLU A 153 15.63 8.79 -18.71
CA GLU A 153 14.35 9.24 -19.28
C GLU A 153 13.19 8.63 -18.47
N PRO A 154 12.56 9.40 -17.54
CA PRO A 154 11.48 8.86 -16.70
C PRO A 154 10.20 8.64 -17.51
N ALA A 155 9.62 7.44 -17.45
CA ALA A 155 8.31 7.11 -17.99
C ALA A 155 7.32 6.86 -16.83
N TYR A 156 6.53 7.87 -16.48
CA TYR A 156 5.52 7.77 -15.42
C TYR A 156 4.29 7.02 -15.92
N LEU A 157 4.21 5.74 -15.59
CA LEU A 157 3.18 4.84 -16.08
C LEU A 157 2.48 4.10 -14.94
N SER A 158 1.20 3.78 -15.15
CA SER A 158 0.49 2.83 -14.28
C SER A 158 1.14 1.43 -14.36
N PRO A 159 0.94 0.53 -13.39
CA PRO A 159 1.49 -0.82 -13.48
C PRO A 159 1.10 -1.57 -14.77
N ALA A 160 -0.14 -1.41 -15.24
CA ALA A 160 -0.61 -2.06 -16.46
C ALA A 160 0.06 -1.50 -17.72
N ASP A 161 0.14 -0.17 -17.84
CA ASP A 161 0.79 0.49 -18.99
C ASP A 161 2.29 0.24 -19.00
N ALA A 162 2.93 0.25 -17.82
CA ALA A 162 4.34 -0.04 -17.65
C ALA A 162 4.67 -1.48 -18.06
N ARG A 163 3.83 -2.45 -17.68
CA ARG A 163 3.95 -3.83 -18.13
C ARG A 163 3.93 -3.92 -19.65
N ALA A 164 2.92 -3.32 -20.28
CA ALA A 164 2.80 -3.33 -21.72
C ALA A 164 3.99 -2.66 -22.43
N ALA A 165 4.51 -1.53 -21.87
CA ALA A 165 5.70 -0.86 -22.42
C ALA A 165 6.97 -1.72 -22.25
N PHE A 166 7.11 -2.41 -21.12
CA PHE A 166 8.23 -3.30 -20.82
C PHE A 166 8.25 -4.52 -21.75
N GLU A 167 7.13 -5.20 -21.92
CA GLU A 167 7.00 -6.36 -22.81
C GLU A 167 7.26 -6.03 -24.27
N ARG A 168 6.83 -4.84 -24.73
CA ARG A 168 7.15 -4.35 -26.09
C ARG A 168 8.57 -3.81 -26.28
N GLY A 169 9.37 -3.73 -25.20
CA GLY A 169 10.70 -3.15 -25.27
C GLY A 169 10.73 -1.63 -25.42
N SER A 170 9.62 -0.93 -25.17
CA SER A 170 9.54 0.54 -25.25
C SER A 170 10.20 1.24 -24.06
N VAL A 171 10.57 0.49 -23.03
CA VAL A 171 11.38 0.91 -21.88
C VAL A 171 12.47 -0.11 -21.60
N ALA A 172 13.64 0.36 -21.16
CA ALA A 172 14.80 -0.49 -20.89
C ALA A 172 14.67 -1.23 -19.55
N ALA A 173 14.02 -0.59 -18.59
CA ALA A 173 13.76 -1.15 -17.27
C ALA A 173 12.39 -0.72 -16.76
N TRP A 174 11.89 -1.49 -15.78
CA TRP A 174 10.66 -1.19 -15.05
C TRP A 174 10.91 -1.33 -13.56
N VAL A 175 10.48 -0.34 -12.77
CA VAL A 175 10.54 -0.41 -11.32
C VAL A 175 9.15 -0.69 -10.79
N ILE A 176 9.01 -1.82 -10.09
CA ILE A 176 7.69 -2.38 -9.75
C ILE A 176 7.72 -3.16 -8.43
N TRP A 177 6.55 -3.38 -7.88
CA TRP A 177 6.30 -4.10 -6.63
C TRP A 177 5.42 -5.33 -6.82
N ASP A 178 5.40 -6.20 -5.82
CA ASP A 178 4.53 -7.38 -5.79
C ASP A 178 3.02 -7.00 -5.66
N PRO A 179 2.13 -7.74 -6.31
CA PRO A 179 2.38 -8.99 -7.02
C PRO A 179 2.84 -8.84 -8.49
N PHE A 180 2.91 -7.62 -9.01
CA PHE A 180 3.30 -7.36 -10.40
C PHE A 180 4.76 -7.75 -10.67
N LEU A 181 5.66 -7.61 -9.67
CA LEU A 181 7.04 -8.07 -9.75
C LEU A 181 7.11 -9.58 -9.97
N ALA A 182 6.39 -10.36 -9.18
CA ALA A 182 6.33 -11.81 -9.36
C ALA A 182 5.72 -12.19 -10.72
N ALA A 183 4.67 -11.45 -11.14
CA ALA A 183 4.02 -11.70 -12.43
C ALA A 183 4.98 -11.46 -13.62
N VAL A 184 5.71 -10.34 -13.65
CA VAL A 184 6.62 -10.06 -14.76
C VAL A 184 7.81 -11.02 -14.81
N GLN A 185 8.31 -11.47 -13.65
CA GLN A 185 9.36 -12.48 -13.59
C GLN A 185 8.91 -13.84 -14.16
N ARG A 186 7.68 -14.26 -13.86
CA ARG A 186 7.18 -15.57 -14.24
C ARG A 186 6.57 -15.61 -15.64
N GLN A 187 6.02 -14.50 -16.11
CA GLN A 187 5.20 -14.46 -17.33
C GLN A 187 5.85 -13.67 -18.48
N ALA A 188 6.79 -12.78 -18.19
CA ALA A 188 7.40 -11.89 -19.19
C ALA A 188 8.94 -11.92 -19.20
N ASN A 189 9.54 -13.02 -18.73
CA ASN A 189 10.99 -13.24 -18.78
C ASN A 189 11.82 -12.07 -18.24
N ALA A 190 11.38 -11.46 -17.13
CA ALA A 190 12.11 -10.39 -16.47
C ALA A 190 13.10 -10.95 -15.43
N ARG A 191 14.25 -10.32 -15.32
CA ARG A 191 15.17 -10.54 -14.21
C ARG A 191 15.31 -9.29 -13.34
N ILE A 192 15.55 -9.50 -12.07
CA ILE A 192 15.85 -8.41 -11.13
C ILE A 192 17.26 -7.88 -11.45
N LEU A 193 17.35 -6.57 -11.65
CA LEU A 193 18.61 -5.84 -11.70
C LEU A 193 19.03 -5.43 -10.28
N ARG A 194 18.08 -4.91 -9.49
CA ARG A 194 18.29 -4.50 -8.11
C ARG A 194 16.96 -4.55 -7.33
N ASP A 195 16.94 -5.15 -6.16
CA ASP A 195 15.84 -5.09 -5.20
C ASP A 195 16.04 -3.97 -4.16
N GLY A 196 15.14 -3.88 -3.17
CA GLY A 196 15.19 -2.84 -2.15
C GLY A 196 16.20 -3.08 -1.01
N LYS A 197 16.86 -4.22 -0.93
CA LYS A 197 17.80 -4.53 0.16
C LYS A 197 18.91 -3.48 0.26
N GLY A 198 19.02 -2.87 1.44
CA GLY A 198 20.01 -1.83 1.71
C GLY A 198 19.72 -0.47 1.06
N LEU A 199 18.59 -0.31 0.36
CA LEU A 199 18.18 0.93 -0.31
C LEU A 199 16.84 1.46 0.21
N SER A 200 15.83 0.61 0.34
CA SER A 200 14.49 0.99 0.76
C SER A 200 13.88 -0.14 1.58
N SER A 201 13.37 0.16 2.75
CA SER A 201 12.73 -0.85 3.62
C SER A 201 11.42 -1.36 3.04
N TYR A 202 10.79 -0.55 2.20
CA TYR A 202 9.50 -0.83 1.61
C TYR A 202 8.45 -1.20 2.68
N ARG A 203 8.37 -0.40 3.74
CA ARG A 203 7.26 -0.49 4.70
C ARG A 203 5.94 -0.16 4.02
N ARG A 204 4.89 -0.74 4.56
CA ARG A 204 3.53 -0.42 4.14
C ARG A 204 2.84 0.35 5.26
N PHE A 205 2.16 1.44 4.91
CA PHE A 205 1.47 2.31 5.85
C PHE A 205 -0.03 2.26 5.59
N TYR A 206 -0.80 2.15 6.65
CA TYR A 206 -2.24 2.36 6.67
C TYR A 206 -2.50 3.75 7.23
N LEU A 207 -3.30 4.55 6.55
CA LEU A 207 -3.59 5.94 6.92
C LEU A 207 -5.09 6.11 7.11
N ALA A 208 -5.48 6.93 8.09
CA ALA A 208 -6.87 7.31 8.30
C ALA A 208 -7.04 8.81 8.07
N ALA A 209 -8.22 9.25 7.61
CA ALA A 209 -8.59 10.64 7.66
C ALA A 209 -8.61 11.08 9.13
N THR A 210 -7.90 12.18 9.47
CA THR A 210 -7.77 12.61 10.87
C THR A 210 -9.11 12.84 11.56
N PRO A 211 -10.13 13.48 10.91
CA PRO A 211 -11.44 13.62 11.53
C PRO A 211 -12.15 12.28 11.80
N TYR A 212 -11.89 11.26 11.01
CA TYR A 212 -12.42 9.92 11.26
C TYR A 212 -11.70 9.26 12.42
N ALA A 213 -10.37 9.30 12.44
CA ALA A 213 -9.57 8.72 13.50
C ALA A 213 -9.91 9.27 14.89
N GLN A 214 -10.21 10.57 14.97
CA GLN A 214 -10.59 11.22 16.23
C GLN A 214 -11.97 10.79 16.76
N ARG A 215 -12.91 10.42 15.90
CA ARG A 215 -14.29 10.10 16.29
C ARG A 215 -14.60 8.62 16.42
N HIS A 216 -13.82 7.75 15.76
CA HIS A 216 -14.15 6.35 15.58
C HIS A 216 -13.04 5.40 16.08
N GLY A 217 -12.46 5.70 17.26
CA GLY A 217 -11.36 4.92 17.85
C GLY A 217 -11.68 3.43 18.02
N ALA A 218 -12.88 3.09 18.46
CA ALA A 218 -13.31 1.70 18.64
C ALA A 218 -13.38 0.93 17.29
N VAL A 219 -13.85 1.59 16.22
CA VAL A 219 -13.87 1.01 14.87
C VAL A 219 -12.45 0.76 14.38
N LEU A 220 -11.55 1.73 14.53
CA LEU A 220 -10.15 1.58 14.14
C LEU A 220 -9.45 0.48 14.96
N ALA A 221 -9.75 0.34 16.26
CA ALA A 221 -9.22 -0.75 17.06
C ALA A 221 -9.65 -2.13 16.53
N ALA A 222 -10.91 -2.29 16.15
CA ALA A 222 -11.42 -3.52 15.54
C ALA A 222 -10.78 -3.80 14.17
N VAL A 223 -10.63 -2.78 13.31
CA VAL A 223 -9.90 -2.91 12.02
C VAL A 223 -8.46 -3.35 12.24
N TYR A 224 -7.77 -2.77 13.21
CA TYR A 224 -6.39 -3.13 13.55
C TYR A 224 -6.26 -4.61 13.95
N ASP A 225 -7.17 -5.10 14.77
CA ASP A 225 -7.17 -6.49 15.21
C ASP A 225 -7.46 -7.45 14.05
N GLU A 226 -8.37 -7.09 13.15
CA GLU A 226 -8.63 -7.89 11.95
C GLU A 226 -7.42 -7.91 10.99
N LEU A 227 -6.76 -6.77 10.79
CA LEU A 227 -5.53 -6.70 9.98
C LEU A 227 -4.42 -7.59 10.54
N ARG A 228 -4.21 -7.58 11.86
CA ARG A 228 -3.24 -8.46 12.52
C ARG A 228 -3.58 -9.94 12.31
N ARG A 229 -4.82 -10.33 12.57
CA ARG A 229 -5.29 -11.72 12.34
C ARG A 229 -5.12 -12.15 10.89
N ALA A 230 -5.45 -11.27 9.95
CA ALA A 230 -5.27 -11.52 8.53
C ALA A 230 -3.79 -11.74 8.16
N GLY A 231 -2.90 -10.89 8.68
CA GLY A 231 -1.46 -11.00 8.47
C GLY A 231 -0.88 -12.31 9.00
N GLU A 232 -1.23 -12.67 10.23
CA GLU A 232 -0.84 -13.93 10.87
C GLU A 232 -1.32 -15.14 10.05
N TRP A 233 -2.58 -15.10 9.58
CA TRP A 233 -3.13 -16.18 8.76
C TRP A 233 -2.39 -16.33 7.42
N VAL A 234 -2.11 -15.24 6.71
CA VAL A 234 -1.37 -15.28 5.43
C VAL A 234 0.03 -15.87 5.61
N LYS A 235 0.71 -15.52 6.70
CA LYS A 235 2.06 -16.05 7.01
C LYS A 235 2.06 -17.52 7.36
N GLN A 236 1.04 -17.98 8.08
CA GLN A 236 0.91 -19.40 8.49
C GLN A 236 0.41 -20.28 7.35
N HIS A 237 -0.33 -19.72 6.37
CA HIS A 237 -0.96 -20.48 5.29
C HIS A 237 -0.67 -19.88 3.90
N PRO A 238 0.62 -19.73 3.50
CA PRO A 238 0.99 -18.96 2.30
C PRO A 238 0.41 -19.55 1.00
N ALA A 239 0.36 -20.87 0.85
CA ALA A 239 -0.22 -21.53 -0.31
C ALA A 239 -1.74 -21.34 -0.37
N ALA A 240 -2.45 -21.53 0.75
CA ALA A 240 -3.90 -21.33 0.81
C ALA A 240 -4.25 -19.85 0.58
N ALA A 241 -3.46 -18.92 1.13
CA ALA A 241 -3.62 -17.49 0.89
C ALA A 241 -3.42 -17.15 -0.58
N ALA A 242 -2.45 -17.77 -1.26
CA ALA A 242 -2.21 -17.56 -2.68
C ALA A 242 -3.34 -18.13 -3.55
N GLN A 243 -3.79 -19.34 -3.29
CA GLN A 243 -4.91 -19.95 -4.01
C GLN A 243 -6.18 -19.11 -3.92
N TRP A 244 -6.44 -18.58 -2.73
CA TRP A 244 -7.61 -17.75 -2.49
C TRP A 244 -7.46 -16.35 -3.15
N HIS A 245 -6.28 -15.70 -3.06
CA HIS A 245 -6.08 -14.32 -3.52
C HIS A 245 -5.95 -14.22 -5.06
N ALA A 246 -5.34 -15.22 -5.69
CA ALA A 246 -4.98 -15.21 -7.10
C ALA A 246 -6.15 -14.88 -8.05
N PRO A 247 -7.33 -15.54 -7.95
CA PRO A 247 -8.47 -15.23 -8.83
C PRO A 247 -9.01 -13.83 -8.62
N LEU A 248 -8.91 -13.26 -7.41
CA LEU A 248 -9.42 -11.92 -7.09
C LEU A 248 -8.63 -10.80 -7.76
N ILE A 249 -7.37 -11.06 -8.12
CA ILE A 249 -6.47 -10.09 -8.74
C ILE A 249 -6.08 -10.47 -10.18
N GLY A 250 -6.63 -11.58 -10.69
CA GLY A 250 -6.39 -12.05 -12.07
C GLY A 250 -4.99 -12.62 -12.31
N LEU A 251 -4.39 -13.26 -11.29
CA LEU A 251 -3.08 -13.92 -11.37
C LEU A 251 -3.19 -15.42 -11.06
N ASP A 252 -2.15 -16.20 -11.37
CA ASP A 252 -2.05 -17.59 -10.93
C ASP A 252 -1.54 -17.72 -9.48
N ALA A 253 -1.94 -18.79 -8.79
CA ALA A 253 -1.59 -19.00 -7.40
C ALA A 253 -0.06 -19.10 -7.16
N PRO A 254 0.75 -19.76 -7.99
CA PRO A 254 2.20 -19.75 -7.82
C PRO A 254 2.83 -18.36 -7.91
N THR A 255 2.28 -17.46 -8.74
CA THR A 255 2.74 -16.07 -8.82
C THR A 255 2.42 -15.31 -7.54
N VAL A 256 1.20 -15.45 -7.03
CA VAL A 256 0.78 -14.80 -5.77
C VAL A 256 1.55 -15.36 -4.57
N GLU A 257 1.82 -16.67 -4.55
CA GLU A 257 2.64 -17.27 -3.49
C GLU A 257 4.07 -16.72 -3.48
N ALA A 258 4.69 -16.57 -4.66
CA ALA A 258 6.01 -15.96 -4.78
C ALA A 258 6.02 -14.51 -4.26
N ALA A 259 5.00 -13.73 -4.56
CA ALA A 259 4.81 -12.39 -4.04
C ALA A 259 4.63 -12.37 -2.50
N ASN A 260 3.77 -13.25 -1.98
CA ASN A 260 3.49 -13.34 -0.55
C ASN A 260 4.72 -13.74 0.28
N ARG A 261 5.63 -14.54 -0.26
CA ARG A 261 6.88 -14.93 0.41
C ARG A 261 7.80 -13.74 0.70
N ARG A 262 7.77 -12.68 -0.13
CA ARG A 262 8.60 -11.48 0.01
C ARG A 262 8.05 -10.48 1.01
N ARG A 263 6.77 -10.56 1.37
CA ARG A 263 6.14 -9.66 2.34
C ARG A 263 6.09 -10.29 3.73
N THR A 264 6.24 -9.43 4.75
CA THR A 264 6.18 -9.86 6.15
C THR A 264 4.76 -10.02 6.65
N TYR A 265 3.82 -9.19 6.18
CA TYR A 265 2.42 -9.12 6.66
C TYR A 265 2.28 -8.92 8.17
N GLN A 266 3.35 -8.52 8.82
CA GLN A 266 3.36 -8.26 10.26
C GLN A 266 2.86 -6.83 10.52
N VAL A 267 1.60 -6.70 10.87
CA VAL A 267 0.96 -5.41 11.20
C VAL A 267 1.28 -5.02 12.63
N GLN A 268 1.70 -3.77 12.82
CA GLN A 268 2.03 -3.16 14.11
C GLN A 268 1.63 -1.68 14.17
N THR A 269 1.65 -1.11 15.36
CA THR A 269 1.46 0.33 15.56
C THR A 269 2.66 1.11 15.00
N VAL A 270 2.38 2.35 14.59
CA VAL A 270 3.43 3.25 14.08
C VAL A 270 4.37 3.65 15.22
N ASP A 271 5.66 3.46 15.01
CA ASP A 271 6.75 3.80 15.95
C ASP A 271 7.58 5.00 15.46
N ALA A 272 8.43 5.52 16.33
CA ALA A 272 9.29 6.67 16.02
C ALA A 272 10.24 6.35 14.86
N ALA A 273 10.82 5.14 14.83
CA ALA A 273 11.77 4.75 13.79
C ALA A 273 11.14 4.75 12.40
N SER A 274 9.85 4.36 12.29
CA SER A 274 9.11 4.39 11.03
C SER A 274 8.80 5.83 10.57
N LEU A 275 8.54 6.76 11.50
CA LEU A 275 8.36 8.17 11.19
C LEU A 275 9.67 8.86 10.78
N ASP A 276 10.78 8.53 11.43
CA ASP A 276 12.12 9.00 11.04
C ASP A 276 12.48 8.52 9.62
N GLU A 277 12.10 7.30 9.28
CA GLU A 277 12.26 6.78 7.92
C GLU A 277 11.39 7.56 6.92
N GLN A 278 10.13 7.83 7.26
CA GLN A 278 9.24 8.66 6.46
C GLN A 278 9.83 10.07 6.22
N GLN A 279 10.48 10.67 7.24
CA GLN A 279 11.14 11.96 7.07
C GLN A 279 12.31 11.87 6.09
N ARG A 280 13.16 10.83 6.20
CA ARG A 280 14.27 10.62 5.25
C ARG A 280 13.76 10.48 3.80
N ILE A 281 12.66 9.75 3.60
CA ILE A 281 12.04 9.61 2.27
C ILE A 281 11.53 10.97 1.77
N ALA A 282 10.86 11.76 2.63
CA ALA A 282 10.40 13.10 2.30
C ALA A 282 11.55 14.02 1.92
N ASP A 283 12.66 13.99 2.66
CA ASP A 283 13.85 14.78 2.42
C ASP A 283 14.56 14.38 1.11
N ALA A 284 14.62 13.08 0.80
CA ALA A 284 15.14 12.58 -0.47
C ALA A 284 14.36 13.12 -1.68
N PHE A 285 13.02 13.06 -1.65
CA PHE A 285 12.19 13.65 -2.70
C PHE A 285 12.27 15.18 -2.74
N GLY A 286 12.37 15.82 -1.56
CA GLY A 286 12.53 17.27 -1.44
C GLY A 286 13.84 17.77 -2.06
N SER A 287 14.97 17.09 -1.80
CA SER A 287 16.30 17.43 -2.36
C SER A 287 16.32 17.36 -3.89
N GLN A 288 15.54 16.45 -4.48
CA GLN A 288 15.36 16.30 -5.93
C GLN A 288 14.30 17.28 -6.52
N LYS A 289 13.71 18.14 -5.67
CA LYS A 289 12.62 19.07 -6.05
C LYS A 289 11.39 18.36 -6.67
N ILE A 290 11.12 17.13 -6.22
CA ILE A 290 9.98 16.32 -6.69
C ILE A 290 8.73 16.65 -5.87
N LEU A 291 8.89 16.92 -4.55
CA LEU A 291 7.80 17.43 -3.71
C LEU A 291 7.60 18.94 -3.91
N PRO A 292 6.34 19.43 -3.96
CA PRO A 292 6.04 20.84 -4.16
C PRO A 292 6.40 21.72 -2.96
N ARG A 293 6.50 21.12 -1.76
CA ARG A 293 6.90 21.81 -0.52
C ARG A 293 7.59 20.86 0.44
N ARG A 294 8.29 21.42 1.42
CA ARG A 294 8.89 20.67 2.52
C ARG A 294 7.78 19.98 3.35
N VAL A 295 8.04 18.74 3.74
CA VAL A 295 7.18 17.95 4.63
C VAL A 295 7.90 17.77 5.96
N VAL A 296 7.18 17.98 7.07
CA VAL A 296 7.61 17.66 8.43
C VAL A 296 6.70 16.54 8.92
N VAL A 297 7.20 15.31 8.90
CA VAL A 297 6.40 14.11 9.20
C VAL A 297 5.94 14.10 10.67
N ALA A 298 6.76 14.65 11.57
CA ALA A 298 6.47 14.74 13.00
C ALA A 298 5.20 15.58 13.33
N ASP A 299 4.77 16.45 12.41
CA ASP A 299 3.54 17.24 12.59
C ASP A 299 2.27 16.40 12.33
N SER A 300 2.41 15.19 11.80
CA SER A 300 1.27 14.35 11.50
C SER A 300 0.81 13.56 12.73
N PRO A 301 -0.50 13.51 13.01
CA PRO A 301 -1.00 12.70 14.10
C PRO A 301 -0.75 11.20 13.88
N VAL A 302 -0.56 10.50 14.99
CA VAL A 302 -0.39 9.04 15.03
C VAL A 302 -1.48 8.45 15.89
N TRP A 303 -2.21 7.51 15.33
CA TRP A 303 -3.22 6.77 16.07
C TRP A 303 -2.55 5.89 17.14
N ARG A 304 -3.15 5.86 18.34
CA ARG A 304 -2.74 4.99 19.44
C ARG A 304 -3.92 4.09 19.79
N ARG A 305 -3.66 2.81 19.90
CA ARG A 305 -4.66 1.87 20.38
C ARG A 305 -4.93 2.16 21.87
N THR A 306 -6.13 2.59 22.15
CA THR A 306 -6.65 2.75 23.52
C THR A 306 -7.30 1.48 24.00
#